data_6a9f7c8762477e480ed470c0539748c7
#
_entry.id   6a9f7c8762477e480ed470c0539748c7
#
_cell.length_a   1.000
_cell.length_b   1.000
_cell.length_c   1.000
_cell.angle_alpha   90.00
_cell.angle_beta   90.00
_cell.angle_gamma   90.00
#
_symmetry.space_group_name_H-M   'P 1'
#
loop_
_entity.id
_entity.type
_entity.pdbx_description
1 polymer ?
#
loop_
_entity_poly.entity_id
_entity_poly.type
_entity_poly.pdbx_seq_one_letter_code
_entity_poly.pdbx_strand_id
1 'polypeptide(L)'
;FTEITKKQQDREDIQKMVKVARKELRAEYINADMGISGANFAVAEAGVVGTVTNEGNLRLVTTLPRVHVILAGLEKLIPTVADALRCIQVLPRNATAQAITSYVTWIAGANECQPGPDGKKEMHIVFLDNGRTKIVQDPAFKDILRCVRCGACANVCPVYRLIGGHKMGYVYIGAVGLALTYLYHGADKARSLVQNCIGCDACKNVCSAGIDLTRIIREIRARLIKDEGNSAAGGVMSMVMKDRSRFHNLLKFVKFSQAPVTTKGGRFIRHLPEILTGGDQTFRQLPALAPKSFRQLFKSVVKNPSNPKFTVALFSGCAQDFIYPEQLVAGVRVLNKLGVAVEFPEKQSCCGLPLEMMGQRDTSLEVS
;
A
#
# COMPACT_ATOMS: atom_id res chain seq x y z
N PHE A 1 3.19 -6.63 -31.90
CA PHE A 1 3.99 -6.04 -33.02
C PHE A 1 4.07 -6.97 -34.21
N THR A 2 4.35 -8.27 -34.03
CA THR A 2 4.43 -9.24 -35.11
C THR A 2 3.13 -9.34 -35.90
N GLU A 3 1.97 -9.30 -35.25
CA GLU A 3 0.65 -9.32 -35.90
C GLU A 3 0.40 -8.06 -36.75
N ILE A 4 0.75 -6.88 -36.19
CA ILE A 4 0.55 -5.58 -36.84
C ILE A 4 1.49 -5.43 -38.06
N THR A 5 2.76 -5.73 -37.86
CA THR A 5 3.79 -5.54 -38.91
C THR A 5 3.94 -6.72 -39.86
N LYS A 6 3.32 -7.86 -39.54
CA LYS A 6 3.46 -9.15 -40.23
C LYS A 6 4.92 -9.62 -40.39
N LYS A 7 5.80 -9.12 -39.52
CA LYS A 7 7.22 -9.45 -39.46
C LYS A 7 7.61 -9.78 -38.03
N GLN A 8 8.39 -10.83 -37.83
CA GLN A 8 8.92 -11.17 -36.52
C GLN A 8 9.79 -10.03 -35.98
N GLN A 9 9.53 -9.60 -34.75
CA GLN A 9 10.25 -8.55 -34.08
C GLN A 9 11.14 -9.15 -32.98
N ASP A 10 12.35 -8.61 -32.86
CA ASP A 10 13.21 -8.94 -31.72
C ASP A 10 12.67 -8.29 -30.44
N ARG A 11 12.42 -9.12 -29.43
CA ARG A 11 11.87 -8.67 -28.14
C ARG A 11 12.87 -7.88 -27.29
N GLU A 12 14.15 -8.02 -27.54
CA GLU A 12 15.21 -7.33 -26.83
C GLU A 12 15.56 -5.97 -27.43
N ASP A 13 15.25 -5.76 -28.73
CA ASP A 13 15.46 -4.47 -29.40
C ASP A 13 14.27 -3.51 -29.16
N ILE A 14 14.22 -2.94 -27.96
CA ILE A 14 13.17 -1.99 -27.54
C ILE A 14 13.16 -0.76 -28.46
N GLN A 15 14.33 -0.25 -28.87
CA GLN A 15 14.41 0.95 -29.72
C GLN A 15 13.77 0.72 -31.09
N LYS A 16 13.99 -0.44 -31.66
CA LYS A 16 13.38 -0.82 -32.96
C LYS A 16 11.87 -0.98 -32.81
N MET A 17 11.39 -1.62 -31.72
CA MET A 17 9.95 -1.74 -31.46
C MET A 17 9.28 -0.36 -31.30
N VAL A 18 9.89 0.58 -30.61
CA VAL A 18 9.39 1.96 -30.48
C VAL A 18 9.32 2.67 -31.83
N LYS A 19 10.34 2.51 -32.70
CA LYS A 19 10.32 3.08 -34.06
C LYS A 19 9.20 2.48 -34.93
N VAL A 20 8.95 1.18 -34.79
CA VAL A 20 7.82 0.52 -35.46
C VAL A 20 6.49 1.08 -34.98
N ALA A 21 6.28 1.13 -33.67
CA ALA A 21 5.07 1.71 -33.06
C ALA A 21 4.83 3.15 -33.56
N ARG A 22 5.87 3.99 -33.55
CA ARG A 22 5.80 5.37 -34.03
C ARG A 22 5.35 5.45 -35.47
N LYS A 23 5.86 4.57 -36.33
CA LYS A 23 5.51 4.54 -37.77
C LYS A 23 4.04 4.15 -37.95
N GLU A 24 3.62 3.08 -37.32
CA GLU A 24 2.26 2.53 -37.45
C GLU A 24 1.20 3.50 -36.88
N LEU A 25 1.46 4.10 -35.70
CA LEU A 25 0.50 4.98 -35.05
C LEU A 25 0.43 6.39 -35.65
N ARG A 26 1.39 6.79 -36.49
CA ARG A 26 1.42 8.16 -37.02
C ARG A 26 0.16 8.52 -37.78
N ALA A 27 -0.30 7.64 -38.66
CA ALA A 27 -1.51 7.87 -39.44
C ALA A 27 -2.75 7.96 -38.59
N GLU A 28 -2.83 7.11 -37.56
CA GLU A 28 -3.94 7.12 -36.58
C GLU A 28 -4.03 8.45 -35.82
N TYR A 29 -2.91 9.02 -35.36
CA TYR A 29 -2.90 10.32 -34.73
C TYR A 29 -3.35 11.46 -35.64
N ILE A 30 -2.95 11.42 -36.92
CA ILE A 30 -3.28 12.48 -37.88
C ILE A 30 -4.75 12.41 -38.28
N ASN A 31 -5.30 11.20 -38.43
CA ASN A 31 -6.64 10.97 -38.95
C ASN A 31 -7.71 10.90 -37.82
N ALA A 32 -7.32 11.00 -36.57
CA ALA A 32 -8.25 10.93 -35.44
C ALA A 32 -9.14 12.19 -35.38
N ASP A 33 -10.45 12.02 -35.37
CA ASP A 33 -11.42 13.12 -35.23
C ASP A 33 -11.48 13.66 -33.80
N MET A 34 -11.26 12.76 -32.81
CA MET A 34 -11.34 13.07 -31.39
C MET A 34 -10.13 12.53 -30.63
N GLY A 35 -9.59 13.38 -29.76
CA GLY A 35 -8.58 13.00 -28.78
C GLY A 35 -9.16 12.98 -27.36
N ILE A 36 -8.95 11.93 -26.61
CA ILE A 36 -9.34 11.81 -25.21
C ILE A 36 -8.09 11.75 -24.35
N SER A 37 -8.00 12.66 -23.36
CA SER A 37 -6.88 12.68 -22.42
C SER A 37 -7.33 12.74 -20.97
N GLY A 38 -6.42 12.37 -20.04
CA GLY A 38 -6.55 12.72 -18.64
C GLY A 38 -5.93 14.08 -18.34
N ALA A 39 -5.94 14.46 -17.06
CA ALA A 39 -5.22 15.61 -16.52
C ALA A 39 -4.44 15.24 -15.27
N ASN A 40 -3.24 15.80 -15.09
CA ASN A 40 -2.51 15.71 -13.83
C ASN A 40 -3.05 16.73 -12.81
N PHE A 41 -3.43 17.91 -13.29
CA PHE A 41 -4.08 18.97 -12.51
C PHE A 41 -4.91 19.90 -13.40
N ALA A 42 -5.88 20.60 -12.79
CA ALA A 42 -6.62 21.70 -13.40
C ALA A 42 -6.54 22.89 -12.42
N VAL A 43 -6.10 24.05 -12.92
CA VAL A 43 -5.83 25.24 -12.11
C VAL A 43 -7.04 26.18 -12.17
N ALA A 44 -7.70 26.36 -11.03
CA ALA A 44 -8.93 27.16 -10.96
C ALA A 44 -8.70 28.65 -11.29
N GLU A 45 -7.66 29.28 -10.74
CA GLU A 45 -7.38 30.69 -10.94
C GLU A 45 -7.05 31.06 -12.39
N ALA A 46 -6.47 30.11 -13.15
CA ALA A 46 -6.00 30.38 -14.51
C ALA A 46 -6.88 29.75 -15.59
N GLY A 47 -7.83 28.87 -15.22
CA GLY A 47 -8.64 28.12 -16.19
C GLY A 47 -7.82 27.18 -17.07
N VAL A 48 -6.71 26.64 -16.57
CA VAL A 48 -5.73 25.87 -17.33
C VAL A 48 -5.70 24.43 -16.85
N VAL A 49 -5.62 23.49 -17.80
CA VAL A 49 -5.38 22.08 -17.51
C VAL A 49 -3.92 21.74 -17.79
N GLY A 50 -3.28 21.04 -16.85
CA GLY A 50 -1.91 20.61 -16.96
C GLY A 50 -1.76 19.11 -17.09
N THR A 51 -0.81 18.70 -17.94
CA THR A 51 -0.45 17.30 -18.15
C THR A 51 1.07 17.15 -18.10
N VAL A 52 1.54 16.04 -17.50
CA VAL A 52 2.95 15.72 -17.31
C VAL A 52 3.25 14.39 -17.99
N THR A 53 4.17 14.39 -18.93
CA THR A 53 4.60 13.18 -19.64
C THR A 53 6.11 13.21 -19.94
N ASN A 54 6.68 12.03 -20.21
CA ASN A 54 8.02 11.89 -20.77
C ASN A 54 7.98 11.67 -22.29
N GLU A 55 6.85 11.21 -22.81
CA GLU A 55 6.61 10.91 -24.22
C GLU A 55 5.83 12.06 -24.89
N GLY A 56 5.89 12.11 -26.22
CA GLY A 56 5.16 13.11 -27.00
C GLY A 56 3.72 12.73 -27.35
N ASN A 57 3.25 11.53 -26.99
CA ASN A 57 1.94 10.99 -27.36
C ASN A 57 0.78 11.89 -26.92
N LEU A 58 0.82 12.39 -25.69
CA LEU A 58 -0.23 13.26 -25.16
C LEU A 58 -0.34 14.56 -25.96
N ARG A 59 0.77 15.16 -26.39
CA ARG A 59 0.77 16.36 -27.22
C ARG A 59 0.05 16.13 -28.54
N LEU A 60 0.28 14.95 -29.17
CA LEU A 60 -0.41 14.59 -30.40
C LEU A 60 -1.92 14.47 -30.17
N VAL A 61 -2.33 13.79 -29.11
CA VAL A 61 -3.74 13.61 -28.72
C VAL A 61 -4.43 14.95 -28.45
N THR A 62 -3.73 15.90 -27.83
CA THR A 62 -4.32 17.20 -27.43
C THR A 62 -4.28 18.24 -28.56
N THR A 63 -3.39 18.10 -29.55
CA THR A 63 -3.19 19.12 -30.59
C THR A 63 -3.75 18.77 -31.95
N LEU A 64 -3.64 17.51 -32.40
CA LEU A 64 -4.03 17.12 -33.74
C LEU A 64 -5.55 16.98 -33.95
N PRO A 65 -6.31 16.25 -33.12
CA PRO A 65 -7.74 16.06 -33.36
C PRO A 65 -8.54 17.37 -33.27
N ARG A 66 -9.60 17.44 -34.03
CA ARG A 66 -10.52 18.60 -34.00
C ARG A 66 -11.24 18.71 -32.64
N VAL A 67 -11.63 17.61 -32.07
CA VAL A 67 -12.30 17.58 -30.75
C VAL A 67 -11.33 17.03 -29.70
N HIS A 68 -11.12 17.75 -28.60
CA HIS A 68 -10.35 17.29 -27.47
C HIS A 68 -11.23 17.18 -26.23
N VAL A 69 -11.33 15.98 -25.65
CA VAL A 69 -12.08 15.70 -24.43
C VAL A 69 -11.08 15.38 -23.29
N ILE A 70 -11.15 16.15 -22.22
CA ILE A 70 -10.32 15.98 -21.03
C ILE A 70 -11.16 15.35 -19.93
N LEU A 71 -10.76 14.17 -19.42
CA LEU A 71 -11.37 13.52 -18.27
C LEU A 71 -10.53 13.78 -17.03
N ALA A 72 -11.06 14.51 -16.07
CA ALA A 72 -10.37 14.83 -14.82
C ALA A 72 -11.21 14.46 -13.60
N GLY A 73 -10.63 13.78 -12.63
CA GLY A 73 -11.29 13.63 -11.34
C GLY A 73 -11.35 14.98 -10.59
N LEU A 74 -12.39 15.18 -9.78
CA LEU A 74 -12.52 16.42 -8.99
C LEU A 74 -11.28 16.69 -8.12
N GLU A 75 -10.59 15.67 -7.67
CA GLU A 75 -9.34 15.77 -6.90
C GLU A 75 -8.15 16.34 -7.68
N LYS A 76 -8.32 16.57 -8.98
CA LYS A 76 -7.30 17.21 -9.83
C LYS A 76 -7.45 18.73 -9.90
N LEU A 77 -8.55 19.25 -9.38
CA LEU A 77 -8.75 20.69 -9.30
C LEU A 77 -7.89 21.26 -8.16
N ILE A 78 -7.04 22.20 -8.51
CA ILE A 78 -6.13 22.88 -7.56
C ILE A 78 -6.34 24.41 -7.64
N PRO A 79 -6.15 25.14 -6.54
CA PRO A 79 -6.47 26.56 -6.50
C PRO A 79 -5.58 27.40 -7.41
N THR A 80 -4.24 27.25 -7.32
CA THR A 80 -3.28 28.21 -7.87
C THR A 80 -2.24 27.58 -8.80
N VAL A 81 -1.62 28.39 -9.65
CA VAL A 81 -0.45 28.00 -10.46
C VAL A 81 0.72 27.57 -9.58
N ALA A 82 0.92 28.23 -8.43
CA ALA A 82 1.95 27.86 -7.48
C ALA A 82 1.78 26.42 -6.96
N ASP A 83 0.56 25.98 -6.71
CA ASP A 83 0.27 24.59 -6.31
C ASP A 83 0.54 23.62 -7.46
N ALA A 84 0.22 24.00 -8.70
CA ALA A 84 0.57 23.21 -9.88
C ALA A 84 2.09 23.00 -9.99
N LEU A 85 2.87 24.06 -9.80
CA LEU A 85 4.33 23.98 -9.84
C LEU A 85 4.87 23.07 -8.73
N ARG A 86 4.29 23.08 -7.53
CA ARG A 86 4.64 22.12 -6.47
C ARG A 86 4.37 20.67 -6.90
N CYS A 87 3.22 20.40 -7.52
CA CYS A 87 2.90 19.09 -8.05
C CYS A 87 3.93 18.63 -9.11
N ILE A 88 4.33 19.53 -10.01
CA ILE A 88 5.34 19.26 -11.06
C ILE A 88 6.73 18.96 -10.47
N GLN A 89 7.10 19.58 -9.35
CA GLN A 89 8.36 19.30 -8.68
C GLN A 89 8.36 17.91 -7.99
N VAL A 90 7.22 17.48 -7.47
CA VAL A 90 7.10 16.25 -6.67
C VAL A 90 6.89 15.02 -7.55
N LEU A 91 6.00 15.12 -8.53
CA LEU A 91 5.56 13.96 -9.32
C LEU A 91 6.70 13.23 -10.05
N PRO A 92 7.56 13.88 -10.85
CA PRO A 92 8.63 13.20 -11.59
C PRO A 92 9.67 12.56 -10.66
N ARG A 93 10.00 13.24 -9.56
CA ARG A 93 10.97 12.73 -8.57
C ARG A 93 10.49 11.42 -7.94
N ASN A 94 9.21 11.35 -7.60
CA ASN A 94 8.66 10.17 -6.94
C ASN A 94 8.26 9.06 -7.93
N ALA A 95 7.91 9.40 -9.17
CA ALA A 95 7.52 8.42 -10.16
C ALA A 95 8.73 7.75 -10.83
N THR A 96 9.72 8.53 -11.25
CA THR A 96 10.80 8.10 -12.14
C THR A 96 12.19 8.54 -11.69
N ALA A 97 12.33 9.12 -10.49
CA ALA A 97 13.57 9.69 -9.94
C ALA A 97 14.20 10.81 -10.80
N GLN A 98 13.39 11.47 -11.64
CA GLN A 98 13.82 12.60 -12.45
C GLN A 98 13.78 13.90 -11.64
N ALA A 99 14.80 14.76 -11.77
CA ALA A 99 14.79 16.09 -11.16
C ALA A 99 13.66 16.96 -11.74
N ILE A 100 13.44 16.87 -13.05
CA ILE A 100 12.37 17.49 -13.82
C ILE A 100 11.81 16.47 -14.83
N THR A 101 10.55 16.65 -15.23
CA THR A 101 9.94 15.87 -16.31
C THR A 101 10.37 16.37 -17.69
N SER A 102 10.23 15.54 -18.74
CA SER A 102 10.54 15.94 -20.11
C SER A 102 9.56 16.98 -20.64
N TYR A 103 8.26 16.79 -20.39
CA TYR A 103 7.21 17.68 -20.90
C TYR A 103 6.17 17.98 -19.83
N VAL A 104 5.87 19.28 -19.70
CA VAL A 104 4.67 19.79 -19.03
C VAL A 104 3.88 20.58 -20.07
N THR A 105 2.66 20.13 -20.36
CA THR A 105 1.80 20.80 -21.31
C THR A 105 0.69 21.53 -20.56
N TRP A 106 0.59 22.83 -20.77
CA TRP A 106 -0.45 23.70 -20.21
C TRP A 106 -1.46 23.99 -21.30
N ILE A 107 -2.73 23.67 -21.06
CA ILE A 107 -3.81 23.79 -22.03
C ILE A 107 -4.79 24.82 -21.49
N ALA A 108 -4.78 26.02 -22.07
CA ALA A 108 -5.62 27.14 -21.67
C ALA A 108 -6.95 27.24 -22.46
N GLY A 109 -7.10 26.43 -23.52
CA GLY A 109 -8.29 26.45 -24.36
C GLY A 109 -8.14 25.55 -25.57
N ALA A 110 -9.03 25.65 -26.53
CA ALA A 110 -8.96 24.99 -27.80
C ALA A 110 -7.73 25.49 -28.57
N ASN A 111 -6.76 24.56 -28.83
CA ASN A 111 -5.52 24.89 -29.51
C ASN A 111 -5.60 24.49 -30.98
N GLU A 112 -5.70 25.46 -31.87
CA GLU A 112 -5.91 25.27 -33.29
C GLU A 112 -4.58 24.96 -34.00
N CYS A 113 -4.21 23.68 -34.07
CA CYS A 113 -3.10 23.25 -34.92
C CYS A 113 -3.50 22.91 -36.35
N GLN A 114 -4.74 22.50 -36.56
CA GLN A 114 -5.36 22.31 -37.89
C GLN A 114 -6.81 22.75 -37.81
N PRO A 115 -7.21 23.83 -38.50
CA PRO A 115 -8.61 24.15 -38.68
C PRO A 115 -9.26 23.03 -39.49
N GLY A 116 -10.30 22.39 -38.92
CA GLY A 116 -11.16 21.50 -39.66
C GLY A 116 -11.90 22.25 -40.78
N PRO A 117 -12.69 21.54 -41.58
CA PRO A 117 -13.51 22.19 -42.63
C PRO A 117 -14.35 23.37 -42.11
N ASP A 118 -14.72 23.30 -40.85
CA ASP A 118 -15.51 24.33 -40.14
C ASP A 118 -14.66 25.30 -39.29
N GLY A 119 -13.35 25.22 -39.39
CA GLY A 119 -12.40 26.22 -38.85
C GLY A 119 -12.23 26.26 -37.32
N LYS A 120 -12.96 25.47 -36.52
CA LYS A 120 -12.93 25.57 -35.06
C LYS A 120 -12.57 24.24 -34.38
N LYS A 121 -11.58 24.29 -33.50
CA LYS A 121 -11.28 23.20 -32.57
C LYS A 121 -12.15 23.31 -31.33
N GLU A 122 -12.67 22.20 -30.86
CA GLU A 122 -13.49 22.10 -29.67
C GLU A 122 -12.71 21.46 -28.53
N MET A 123 -12.87 21.98 -27.34
CA MET A 123 -12.30 21.40 -26.11
C MET A 123 -13.40 21.25 -25.05
N HIS A 124 -13.51 20.04 -24.51
CA HIS A 124 -14.47 19.69 -23.47
C HIS A 124 -13.72 19.19 -22.24
N ILE A 125 -14.05 19.71 -21.06
CA ILE A 125 -13.50 19.24 -19.79
C ILE A 125 -14.62 18.58 -19.01
N VAL A 126 -14.45 17.30 -18.70
CA VAL A 126 -15.39 16.50 -17.94
C VAL A 126 -14.80 16.21 -16.57
N PHE A 127 -15.34 16.83 -15.53
CA PHE A 127 -14.98 16.55 -14.14
C PHE A 127 -15.78 15.36 -13.62
N LEU A 128 -15.07 14.35 -13.15
CA LEU A 128 -15.65 13.12 -12.63
C LEU A 128 -15.72 13.17 -11.10
N ASP A 129 -16.91 13.10 -10.55
CA ASP A 129 -17.10 12.87 -9.11
C ASP A 129 -16.82 11.40 -8.75
N ASN A 130 -17.60 10.48 -9.30
CA ASN A 130 -17.48 9.04 -9.02
C ASN A 130 -17.23 8.75 -7.53
N GLY A 131 -18.01 9.40 -6.63
CA GLY A 131 -17.91 9.23 -5.19
C GLY A 131 -16.84 10.06 -4.47
N ARG A 132 -16.07 10.91 -5.16
CA ARG A 132 -15.04 11.75 -4.54
C ARG A 132 -15.61 12.73 -3.52
N THR A 133 -16.78 13.28 -3.77
CA THR A 133 -17.50 14.14 -2.81
C THR A 133 -17.82 13.40 -1.52
N LYS A 134 -18.20 12.12 -1.59
CA LYS A 134 -18.42 11.29 -0.39
C LYS A 134 -17.09 10.98 0.32
N ILE A 135 -16.02 10.74 -0.44
CA ILE A 135 -14.70 10.46 0.13
C ILE A 135 -14.15 11.66 0.90
N VAL A 136 -14.34 12.90 0.39
CA VAL A 136 -13.86 14.11 1.08
C VAL A 136 -14.59 14.35 2.39
N GLN A 137 -15.85 13.95 2.50
CA GLN A 137 -16.66 14.05 3.70
C GLN A 137 -16.29 13.02 4.78
N ASP A 138 -15.58 11.94 4.41
CA ASP A 138 -15.17 10.91 5.34
C ASP A 138 -13.77 11.22 5.92
N PRO A 139 -13.67 11.56 7.21
CA PRO A 139 -12.39 11.90 7.85
C PRO A 139 -11.33 10.78 7.76
N ALA A 140 -11.77 9.52 7.64
CA ALA A 140 -10.87 8.39 7.55
C ALA A 140 -10.21 8.27 6.16
N PHE A 141 -10.89 8.74 5.11
CA PHE A 141 -10.48 8.52 3.72
C PHE A 141 -10.12 9.78 2.94
N LYS A 142 -10.54 10.97 3.38
CA LYS A 142 -10.36 12.23 2.64
C LYS A 142 -8.92 12.46 2.14
N ASP A 143 -7.93 12.05 2.94
CA ASP A 143 -6.52 12.27 2.61
C ASP A 143 -6.07 11.53 1.34
N ILE A 144 -6.78 10.46 0.93
CA ILE A 144 -6.44 9.70 -0.28
C ILE A 144 -6.60 10.52 -1.56
N LEU A 145 -7.45 11.55 -1.54
CA LEU A 145 -7.66 12.44 -2.68
C LEU A 145 -6.46 13.32 -2.99
N ARG A 146 -5.53 13.50 -2.04
CA ARG A 146 -4.23 14.18 -2.29
C ARG A 146 -3.26 13.37 -3.13
N CYS A 147 -3.62 12.13 -3.51
CA CYS A 147 -2.73 11.24 -4.25
C CYS A 147 -2.42 11.77 -5.66
N VAL A 148 -1.15 12.07 -5.93
CA VAL A 148 -0.68 12.51 -7.26
C VAL A 148 -0.39 11.34 -8.24
N ARG A 149 -0.68 10.11 -7.86
CA ARG A 149 -0.51 8.90 -8.70
C ARG A 149 0.95 8.60 -9.11
N CYS A 150 1.93 9.01 -8.33
CA CYS A 150 3.36 8.80 -8.65
C CYS A 150 3.83 7.35 -8.60
N GLY A 151 3.09 6.43 -7.96
CA GLY A 151 3.46 5.01 -7.88
C GLY A 151 4.53 4.65 -6.83
N ALA A 152 5.12 5.62 -6.10
CA ALA A 152 6.18 5.37 -5.13
C ALA A 152 5.79 4.31 -4.07
N CYS A 153 4.53 4.30 -3.63
CA CYS A 153 4.01 3.29 -2.70
C CYS A 153 4.02 1.86 -3.25
N ALA A 154 3.98 1.66 -4.56
CA ALA A 154 4.15 0.35 -5.20
C ALA A 154 5.64 -0.04 -5.21
N ASN A 155 6.53 0.89 -5.55
CA ASN A 155 7.97 0.64 -5.64
C ASN A 155 8.59 0.15 -4.34
N VAL A 156 8.14 0.66 -3.19
CA VAL A 156 8.67 0.27 -1.87
C VAL A 156 7.93 -0.89 -1.22
N CYS A 157 6.77 -1.28 -1.78
CA CYS A 157 5.95 -2.32 -1.17
C CYS A 157 6.57 -3.71 -1.34
N PRO A 158 6.94 -4.41 -0.25
CA PRO A 158 7.52 -5.75 -0.35
C PRO A 158 6.57 -6.76 -0.97
N VAL A 159 5.28 -6.63 -0.71
CA VAL A 159 4.27 -7.54 -1.28
C VAL A 159 4.10 -7.29 -2.78
N TYR A 160 3.99 -6.01 -3.20
CA TYR A 160 3.92 -5.67 -4.62
C TYR A 160 5.12 -6.18 -5.42
N ARG A 161 6.33 -6.04 -4.86
CA ARG A 161 7.57 -6.54 -5.48
C ARG A 161 7.60 -8.06 -5.63
N LEU A 162 6.89 -8.78 -4.76
CA LEU A 162 6.85 -10.24 -4.77
C LEU A 162 5.79 -10.80 -5.72
N ILE A 163 4.57 -10.24 -5.72
CA ILE A 163 3.43 -10.81 -6.44
C ILE A 163 3.02 -10.03 -7.70
N GLY A 164 3.56 -8.83 -7.87
CA GLY A 164 3.27 -7.96 -9.01
C GLY A 164 1.89 -7.27 -8.96
N GLY A 165 1.67 -6.35 -9.91
CA GLY A 165 0.47 -5.53 -9.94
C GLY A 165 -0.83 -6.30 -10.17
N HIS A 166 -0.82 -7.31 -11.04
CA HIS A 166 -2.00 -8.10 -11.36
C HIS A 166 -2.60 -8.87 -10.19
N LYS A 167 -1.75 -9.32 -9.24
CA LYS A 167 -2.19 -10.07 -8.05
C LYS A 167 -2.40 -9.17 -6.84
N MET A 168 -1.75 -8.01 -6.78
CA MET A 168 -1.89 -7.09 -5.66
C MET A 168 -3.06 -6.13 -5.81
N GLY A 169 -3.45 -5.77 -7.01
CA GLY A 169 -4.48 -4.78 -7.29
C GLY A 169 -5.64 -5.30 -8.15
N TYR A 170 -6.55 -4.38 -8.47
CA TYR A 170 -7.64 -4.58 -9.43
C TYR A 170 -7.40 -3.71 -10.66
N VAL A 171 -7.96 -2.50 -10.69
CA VAL A 171 -7.64 -1.49 -11.72
C VAL A 171 -6.43 -0.65 -11.31
N TYR A 172 -6.29 -0.42 -10.01
CA TYR A 172 -5.22 0.39 -9.42
C TYR A 172 -4.22 -0.49 -8.70
N ILE A 173 -2.94 -0.10 -8.70
CA ILE A 173 -1.83 -0.87 -8.14
C ILE A 173 -1.23 -0.20 -6.89
N GLY A 174 -0.43 -0.97 -6.15
CA GLY A 174 0.26 -0.51 -4.95
C GLY A 174 -0.67 -0.33 -3.74
N ALA A 175 -0.14 0.19 -2.66
CA ALA A 175 -0.91 0.36 -1.42
C ALA A 175 -2.10 1.31 -1.60
N VAL A 176 -1.94 2.38 -2.39
CA VAL A 176 -3.04 3.28 -2.74
C VAL A 176 -4.11 2.57 -3.56
N GLY A 177 -3.71 1.62 -4.42
CA GLY A 177 -4.62 0.84 -5.25
C GLY A 177 -5.58 -0.02 -4.45
N LEU A 178 -5.13 -0.61 -3.33
CA LEU A 178 -6.00 -1.37 -2.43
C LEU A 178 -7.13 -0.50 -1.88
N ALA A 179 -6.79 0.71 -1.43
CA ALA A 179 -7.77 1.65 -0.89
C ALA A 179 -8.72 2.19 -1.98
N LEU A 180 -8.20 2.55 -3.15
CA LEU A 180 -9.02 3.05 -4.26
C LEU A 180 -9.97 2.00 -4.82
N THR A 181 -9.57 0.73 -4.80
CA THR A 181 -10.46 -0.36 -5.20
C THR A 181 -11.69 -0.42 -4.28
N TYR A 182 -11.50 -0.29 -2.97
CA TYR A 182 -12.62 -0.21 -2.03
C TYR A 182 -13.52 1.01 -2.30
N LEU A 183 -12.92 2.18 -2.47
CA LEU A 183 -13.64 3.44 -2.60
C LEU A 183 -14.40 3.59 -3.93
N TYR A 184 -13.87 3.04 -5.02
CA TYR A 184 -14.44 3.23 -6.36
C TYR A 184 -15.14 1.98 -6.91
N HIS A 185 -14.81 0.80 -6.42
CA HIS A 185 -15.34 -0.47 -6.94
C HIS A 185 -16.06 -1.32 -5.87
N GLY A 186 -16.06 -0.83 -4.62
CA GLY A 186 -16.81 -1.44 -3.52
C GLY A 186 -16.07 -2.56 -2.77
N ALA A 187 -16.76 -3.02 -1.73
CA ALA A 187 -16.25 -4.00 -0.77
C ALA A 187 -15.88 -5.35 -1.43
N ASP A 188 -16.72 -5.85 -2.32
CA ASP A 188 -16.53 -7.18 -2.96
C ASP A 188 -15.21 -7.28 -3.73
N LYS A 189 -14.85 -6.22 -4.47
CA LYS A 189 -13.59 -6.19 -5.23
C LYS A 189 -12.37 -5.96 -4.34
N ALA A 190 -12.54 -5.30 -3.21
CA ALA A 190 -11.44 -4.92 -2.32
C ALA A 190 -11.12 -5.99 -1.26
N ARG A 191 -12.10 -6.80 -0.84
CA ARG A 191 -12.03 -7.72 0.30
C ARG A 191 -10.77 -8.58 0.33
N SER A 192 -10.52 -9.33 -0.74
CA SER A 192 -9.33 -10.18 -0.84
C SER A 192 -8.05 -9.38 -1.01
N LEU A 193 -8.11 -8.26 -1.74
CA LEU A 193 -6.94 -7.45 -2.08
C LEU A 193 -6.38 -6.73 -0.87
N VAL A 194 -7.21 -6.16 0.01
CA VAL A 194 -6.73 -5.44 1.20
C VAL A 194 -5.99 -6.37 2.18
N GLN A 195 -6.21 -7.68 2.12
CA GLN A 195 -5.47 -8.67 2.91
C GLN A 195 -3.99 -8.80 2.49
N ASN A 196 -3.63 -8.35 1.30
CA ASN A 196 -2.24 -8.34 0.84
C ASN A 196 -1.37 -7.34 1.63
N CYS A 197 -1.95 -6.37 2.32
CA CYS A 197 -1.16 -5.42 3.11
C CYS A 197 -0.65 -6.04 4.41
N ILE A 198 0.66 -6.01 4.63
CA ILE A 198 1.31 -6.51 5.85
C ILE A 198 1.52 -5.44 6.94
N GLY A 199 1.09 -4.19 6.70
CA GLY A 199 1.17 -3.11 7.69
C GLY A 199 2.58 -2.60 7.99
N CYS A 200 3.54 -2.71 7.07
CA CYS A 200 4.95 -2.36 7.30
C CYS A 200 5.26 -0.85 7.23
N ASP A 201 4.29 -0.01 6.93
CA ASP A 201 4.39 1.47 6.81
C ASP A 201 5.36 2.01 5.74
N ALA A 202 6.03 1.17 4.96
CA ALA A 202 6.96 1.64 3.92
C ALA A 202 6.29 2.62 2.94
N CYS A 203 5.04 2.36 2.56
CA CYS A 203 4.27 3.23 1.66
C CYS A 203 3.91 4.58 2.28
N LYS A 204 3.69 4.64 3.61
CA LYS A 204 3.47 5.89 4.35
C LYS A 204 4.74 6.74 4.35
N ASN A 205 5.88 6.12 4.65
CA ASN A 205 7.17 6.83 4.79
C ASN A 205 7.66 7.44 3.47
N VAL A 206 7.30 6.84 2.32
CA VAL A 206 7.72 7.34 0.99
C VAL A 206 6.69 8.28 0.36
N CYS A 207 5.50 8.42 0.93
CA CYS A 207 4.43 9.19 0.32
C CYS A 207 4.72 10.68 0.34
N SER A 208 4.95 11.27 -0.83
CA SER A 208 5.20 12.72 -0.99
C SER A 208 3.99 13.59 -0.62
N ALA A 209 2.77 13.03 -0.68
CA ALA A 209 1.53 13.71 -0.27
C ALA A 209 1.16 13.46 1.21
N GLY A 210 2.03 12.79 1.98
CA GLY A 210 1.83 12.54 3.41
C GLY A 210 0.63 11.65 3.75
N ILE A 211 0.24 10.75 2.85
CA ILE A 211 -0.94 9.88 3.05
C ILE A 211 -0.56 8.67 3.89
N ASP A 212 -1.23 8.46 5.01
CA ASP A 212 -1.11 7.24 5.81
C ASP A 212 -1.94 6.11 5.21
N LEU A 213 -1.37 5.49 4.15
CA LEU A 213 -2.04 4.40 3.42
C LEU A 213 -2.29 3.17 4.30
N THR A 214 -1.41 2.88 5.23
CA THR A 214 -1.56 1.73 6.13
C THR A 214 -2.74 1.93 7.07
N ARG A 215 -2.91 3.13 7.63
CA ARG A 215 -4.08 3.48 8.44
C ARG A 215 -5.38 3.35 7.64
N ILE A 216 -5.40 3.86 6.42
CA ILE A 216 -6.56 3.77 5.53
C ILE A 216 -6.92 2.31 5.24
N ILE A 217 -5.94 1.45 4.93
CA ILE A 217 -6.18 0.03 4.66
C ILE A 217 -6.70 -0.70 5.90
N ARG A 218 -6.19 -0.39 7.10
CA ARG A 218 -6.69 -0.93 8.37
C ARG A 218 -8.14 -0.49 8.62
N GLU A 219 -8.47 0.76 8.33
CA GLU A 219 -9.85 1.26 8.41
C GLU A 219 -10.78 0.49 7.48
N ILE A 220 -10.36 0.23 6.24
CA ILE A 220 -11.16 -0.56 5.29
C ILE A 220 -11.41 -1.96 5.86
N ARG A 221 -10.39 -2.63 6.40
CA ARG A 221 -10.55 -3.94 7.03
C ARG A 221 -11.54 -3.91 8.20
N ALA A 222 -11.48 -2.88 9.04
CA ALA A 222 -12.40 -2.72 10.16
C ALA A 222 -13.85 -2.55 9.67
N ARG A 223 -14.08 -1.76 8.62
CA ARG A 223 -15.42 -1.60 8.04
C ARG A 223 -15.93 -2.87 7.40
N LEU A 224 -15.09 -3.59 6.65
CA LEU A 224 -15.47 -4.88 6.06
C LEU A 224 -15.92 -5.89 7.14
N ILE A 225 -15.20 -5.96 8.26
CA ILE A 225 -15.58 -6.83 9.38
C ILE A 225 -16.87 -6.36 10.07
N LYS A 226 -17.04 -5.05 10.21
CA LYS A 226 -18.25 -4.49 10.82
C LYS A 226 -19.50 -4.77 9.99
N ASP A 227 -19.38 -4.67 8.66
CA ASP A 227 -20.51 -4.82 7.74
C ASP A 227 -20.87 -6.29 7.46
N GLU A 228 -19.89 -7.19 7.47
CA GLU A 228 -20.02 -8.58 7.05
C GLU A 228 -19.91 -9.59 8.21
N GLY A 229 -19.46 -9.12 9.37
CA GLY A 229 -19.17 -9.98 10.52
C GLY A 229 -17.77 -10.62 10.46
N ASN A 230 -17.37 -11.22 11.57
CA ASN A 230 -16.10 -11.94 11.69
C ASN A 230 -16.18 -13.31 10.99
N SER A 231 -15.09 -13.71 10.35
CA SER A 231 -14.91 -15.12 10.01
C SER A 231 -14.89 -15.99 11.27
N ALA A 232 -15.25 -17.27 11.18
CA ALA A 232 -15.21 -18.19 12.32
C ALA A 232 -13.84 -18.20 13.00
N ALA A 233 -12.75 -18.24 12.20
CA ALA A 233 -11.37 -18.17 12.71
C ALA A 233 -11.08 -16.84 13.41
N GLY A 234 -11.56 -15.71 12.85
CA GLY A 234 -11.44 -14.39 13.44
C GLY A 234 -12.17 -14.27 14.77
N GLY A 235 -13.37 -14.85 14.87
CA GLY A 235 -14.15 -14.89 16.12
C GLY A 235 -13.46 -15.70 17.22
N VAL A 236 -12.92 -16.88 16.89
CA VAL A 236 -12.12 -17.69 17.83
C VAL A 236 -10.87 -16.94 18.30
N MET A 237 -10.14 -16.32 17.37
CA MET A 237 -8.94 -15.53 17.69
C MET A 237 -9.28 -14.38 18.65
N SER A 238 -10.35 -13.64 18.37
CA SER A 238 -10.85 -12.57 19.24
C SER A 238 -11.15 -13.08 20.65
N MET A 239 -11.92 -14.16 20.77
CA MET A 239 -12.30 -14.76 22.06
C MET A 239 -11.08 -15.20 22.88
N VAL A 240 -10.09 -15.78 22.21
CA VAL A 240 -8.87 -16.28 22.86
C VAL A 240 -7.99 -15.11 23.31
N MET A 241 -7.80 -14.09 22.43
CA MET A 241 -6.88 -13.01 22.72
C MET A 241 -7.41 -11.98 23.73
N LYS A 242 -8.74 -11.85 23.89
CA LYS A 242 -9.36 -11.00 24.93
C LYS A 242 -8.98 -11.43 26.35
N ASP A 243 -8.80 -12.72 26.58
CA ASP A 243 -8.42 -13.24 27.89
C ASP A 243 -6.96 -13.69 27.89
N ARG A 244 -6.15 -12.98 28.68
CA ARG A 244 -4.72 -13.26 28.81
C ARG A 244 -4.44 -14.72 29.23
N SER A 245 -5.22 -15.27 30.14
CA SER A 245 -5.02 -16.65 30.64
C SER A 245 -5.33 -17.66 29.57
N ARG A 246 -6.42 -17.47 28.81
CA ARG A 246 -6.78 -18.31 27.65
C ARG A 246 -5.68 -18.27 26.60
N PHE A 247 -5.22 -17.07 26.23
CA PHE A 247 -4.16 -16.87 25.25
C PHE A 247 -2.86 -17.57 25.67
N HIS A 248 -2.41 -17.38 26.91
CA HIS A 248 -1.19 -18.03 27.37
C HIS A 248 -1.32 -19.54 27.53
N ASN A 249 -2.48 -20.05 27.90
CA ASN A 249 -2.73 -21.48 27.99
C ASN A 249 -2.77 -22.13 26.61
N LEU A 250 -3.35 -21.45 25.61
CA LEU A 250 -3.29 -21.89 24.21
C LEU A 250 -1.82 -21.98 23.73
N LEU A 251 -1.01 -20.96 24.01
CA LEU A 251 0.41 -20.98 23.63
C LEU A 251 1.18 -22.12 24.31
N LYS A 252 0.88 -22.44 25.59
CA LYS A 252 1.46 -23.60 26.27
C LYS A 252 1.06 -24.92 25.59
N PHE A 253 -0.22 -25.04 25.20
CA PHE A 253 -0.71 -26.22 24.50
C PHE A 253 -0.05 -26.37 23.14
N VAL A 254 0.00 -25.30 22.31
CA VAL A 254 0.68 -25.28 21.03
C VAL A 254 2.16 -25.63 21.17
N LYS A 255 2.83 -25.13 22.20
CA LYS A 255 4.22 -25.46 22.48
C LYS A 255 4.41 -26.95 22.71
N PHE A 256 3.53 -27.61 23.44
CA PHE A 256 3.60 -29.04 23.68
C PHE A 256 3.31 -29.84 22.41
N SER A 257 2.32 -29.45 21.64
CA SER A 257 1.88 -30.15 20.42
C SER A 257 2.77 -29.92 19.20
N GLN A 258 3.68 -28.92 19.21
CA GLN A 258 4.52 -28.61 18.03
C GLN A 258 5.68 -29.59 17.80
N ALA A 259 6.07 -30.40 18.81
CA ALA A 259 7.27 -31.26 18.76
C ALA A 259 7.35 -32.16 17.50
N PRO A 260 6.28 -32.89 17.09
CA PRO A 260 6.35 -33.78 15.93
C PRO A 260 6.48 -33.06 14.59
N VAL A 261 6.07 -31.78 14.50
CA VAL A 261 6.10 -30.98 13.26
C VAL A 261 7.23 -29.94 13.23
N THR A 262 8.07 -29.94 14.25
CA THR A 262 9.22 -29.02 14.33
C THR A 262 10.42 -29.57 13.58
N THR A 263 11.11 -28.69 12.81
CA THR A 263 12.32 -29.07 12.06
C THR A 263 13.48 -29.49 12.97
N LYS A 264 14.42 -30.30 12.44
CA LYS A 264 15.70 -30.58 13.10
C LYS A 264 16.42 -29.26 13.42
N GLY A 265 16.51 -28.88 14.66
CA GLY A 265 17.02 -27.56 15.10
C GLY A 265 16.00 -26.69 15.82
N GLY A 266 14.73 -27.11 15.89
CA GLY A 266 13.72 -26.52 16.77
C GLY A 266 13.22 -25.10 16.46
N ARG A 267 13.60 -24.52 15.32
CA ARG A 267 13.29 -23.11 15.01
C ARG A 267 12.02 -22.89 14.21
N PHE A 268 11.61 -23.90 13.43
CA PHE A 268 10.47 -23.74 12.52
C PHE A 268 9.55 -24.95 12.58
N ILE A 269 8.25 -24.68 12.40
CA ILE A 269 7.20 -25.67 12.23
C ILE A 269 6.97 -25.85 10.74
N ARG A 270 6.93 -27.10 10.27
CA ARG A 270 6.62 -27.48 8.87
C ARG A 270 5.54 -28.56 8.84
N HIS A 271 4.95 -28.78 7.68
CA HIS A 271 3.98 -29.84 7.44
C HIS A 271 2.75 -29.79 8.35
N LEU A 272 2.21 -28.58 8.57
CA LEU A 272 0.92 -28.46 9.22
C LEU A 272 -0.16 -29.09 8.33
N PRO A 273 -1.14 -29.81 8.91
CA PRO A 273 -2.25 -30.38 8.15
C PRO A 273 -2.99 -29.31 7.34
N GLU A 274 -3.30 -29.60 6.08
CA GLU A 274 -3.99 -28.67 5.16
C GLU A 274 -5.33 -28.18 5.73
N ILE A 275 -6.00 -29.00 6.50
CA ILE A 275 -7.25 -28.67 7.19
C ILE A 275 -7.11 -27.48 8.16
N LEU A 276 -5.90 -27.27 8.71
CA LEU A 276 -5.60 -26.15 9.60
C LEU A 276 -5.11 -24.92 8.87
N THR A 277 -4.58 -25.08 7.65
CA THR A 277 -3.93 -24.00 6.89
C THR A 277 -4.75 -23.51 5.72
N GLY A 278 -5.83 -24.21 5.35
CA GLY A 278 -6.74 -23.80 4.27
C GLY A 278 -6.15 -23.94 2.86
N GLY A 279 -5.22 -24.87 2.63
CA GLY A 279 -4.64 -25.19 1.32
C GLY A 279 -3.17 -25.57 1.37
N ASP A 280 -2.53 -25.79 0.23
CA ASP A 280 -1.11 -26.12 0.14
C ASP A 280 -0.22 -25.02 0.71
N GLN A 281 0.30 -25.28 1.90
CA GLN A 281 1.20 -24.41 2.65
C GLN A 281 2.58 -25.06 2.84
N THR A 282 2.92 -26.04 2.03
CA THR A 282 4.15 -26.84 2.16
C THR A 282 5.42 -25.98 2.08
N PHE A 283 5.36 -24.87 1.37
CA PHE A 283 6.46 -23.90 1.27
C PHE A 283 6.61 -22.97 2.48
N ARG A 284 5.57 -22.85 3.33
CA ARG A 284 5.60 -21.94 4.50
C ARG A 284 6.28 -22.59 5.68
N GLN A 285 7.09 -21.78 6.36
CA GLN A 285 7.72 -22.13 7.62
C GLN A 285 7.19 -21.15 8.68
N LEU A 286 6.51 -21.68 9.69
CA LEU A 286 6.11 -20.88 10.84
C LEU A 286 7.19 -20.97 11.93
N PRO A 287 7.49 -19.87 12.62
CA PRO A 287 8.43 -19.92 13.74
C PRO A 287 7.85 -20.78 14.86
N ALA A 288 8.68 -21.65 15.41
CA ALA A 288 8.31 -22.48 16.54
C ALA A 288 8.30 -21.65 17.85
N LEU A 289 7.46 -22.03 18.80
CA LEU A 289 7.52 -21.45 20.14
C LEU A 289 8.80 -21.87 20.87
N ALA A 290 9.44 -20.94 21.53
CA ALA A 290 10.70 -21.18 22.25
C ALA A 290 10.51 -22.13 23.44
N PRO A 291 11.53 -22.91 23.78
CA PRO A 291 11.49 -23.81 24.92
C PRO A 291 11.22 -23.12 26.26
N LYS A 292 11.72 -21.90 26.43
CA LYS A 292 11.43 -21.02 27.58
C LYS A 292 11.04 -19.63 27.07
N SER A 293 9.92 -19.11 27.55
CA SER A 293 9.49 -17.74 27.22
C SER A 293 10.39 -16.71 27.92
N PHE A 294 10.43 -15.48 27.39
CA PHE A 294 11.22 -14.41 27.99
C PHE A 294 10.81 -14.14 29.45
N ARG A 295 9.51 -14.14 29.77
CA ARG A 295 9.02 -13.98 31.14
C ARG A 295 9.56 -15.04 32.11
N GLN A 296 9.84 -16.25 31.64
CA GLN A 296 10.48 -17.30 32.44
C GLN A 296 11.98 -17.06 32.60
N LEU A 297 12.63 -16.43 31.64
CA LEU A 297 14.06 -16.14 31.64
C LEU A 297 14.40 -14.82 32.36
N PHE A 298 13.49 -13.86 32.42
CA PHE A 298 13.74 -12.50 32.86
C PHE A 298 14.48 -12.44 34.20
N LYS A 299 13.97 -13.13 35.21
CA LYS A 299 14.58 -13.11 36.58
C LYS A 299 16.02 -13.63 36.60
N SER A 300 16.38 -14.52 35.68
CA SER A 300 17.75 -15.06 35.58
C SER A 300 18.69 -14.18 34.75
N VAL A 301 18.14 -13.31 33.94
CA VAL A 301 18.88 -12.47 32.97
C VAL A 301 19.10 -11.05 33.47
N VAL A 302 18.13 -10.50 34.16
CA VAL A 302 18.16 -9.11 34.65
C VAL A 302 19.22 -8.96 35.73
N LYS A 303 20.12 -7.98 35.53
CA LYS A 303 21.18 -7.58 36.46
C LYS A 303 21.16 -6.07 36.58
N ASN A 304 20.12 -5.54 37.24
CA ASN A 304 19.95 -4.11 37.37
C ASN A 304 21.11 -3.50 38.17
N PRO A 305 21.63 -2.35 37.75
CA PRO A 305 22.69 -1.64 38.48
C PRO A 305 22.15 -1.14 39.85
N SER A 306 23.03 -1.08 40.85
CA SER A 306 22.67 -0.58 42.20
C SER A 306 22.24 0.88 42.20
N ASN A 307 22.81 1.70 41.31
CA ASN A 307 22.48 3.10 41.10
C ASN A 307 22.15 3.35 39.63
N PRO A 308 20.90 3.06 39.19
CA PRO A 308 20.55 3.19 37.80
C PRO A 308 20.41 4.64 37.38
N LYS A 309 20.84 4.97 36.13
CA LYS A 309 20.63 6.29 35.54
C LYS A 309 19.12 6.59 35.39
N PHE A 310 18.36 5.57 35.03
CA PHE A 310 16.89 5.58 34.97
C PHE A 310 16.38 4.12 34.90
N THR A 311 15.08 3.96 35.14
CA THR A 311 14.38 2.68 35.10
C THR A 311 13.42 2.67 33.89
N VAL A 312 13.39 1.58 33.14
CA VAL A 312 12.47 1.39 32.03
C VAL A 312 11.59 0.16 32.23
N ALA A 313 10.32 0.28 31.90
CA ALA A 313 9.41 -0.86 31.80
C ALA A 313 9.56 -1.50 30.42
N LEU A 314 9.81 -2.80 30.35
CA LEU A 314 9.98 -3.54 29.11
C LEU A 314 8.69 -4.19 28.68
N PHE A 315 8.16 -3.79 27.52
CA PHE A 315 7.04 -4.44 26.86
C PHE A 315 7.55 -5.51 25.87
N SER A 316 7.25 -6.78 26.13
CA SER A 316 7.73 -7.89 25.29
C SER A 316 6.88 -8.15 24.05
N GLY A 317 5.58 -7.93 24.15
CA GLY A 317 4.62 -8.46 23.20
C GLY A 317 4.66 -10.01 23.15
N CYS A 318 3.81 -10.59 22.32
CA CYS A 318 3.71 -12.06 22.26
C CYS A 318 4.86 -12.70 21.44
N ALA A 319 5.34 -12.05 20.39
CA ALA A 319 6.38 -12.62 19.51
C ALA A 319 7.72 -12.76 20.24
N GLN A 320 8.21 -11.70 20.85
CA GLN A 320 9.49 -11.74 21.58
C GLN A 320 9.39 -12.49 22.91
N ASP A 321 8.18 -12.55 23.50
CA ASP A 321 8.04 -13.35 24.75
C ASP A 321 8.09 -14.84 24.45
N PHE A 322 7.36 -15.31 23.43
CA PHE A 322 7.14 -16.74 23.24
C PHE A 322 7.90 -17.36 22.05
N ILE A 323 8.35 -16.56 21.07
CA ILE A 323 9.01 -17.05 19.85
C ILE A 323 10.50 -16.70 19.84
N TYR A 324 10.82 -15.43 20.12
CA TYR A 324 12.20 -14.90 20.02
C TYR A 324 12.71 -14.30 21.35
N PRO A 325 12.66 -15.05 22.46
CA PRO A 325 13.05 -14.52 23.77
C PRO A 325 14.51 -14.06 23.85
N GLU A 326 15.39 -14.62 23.02
CA GLU A 326 16.80 -14.27 22.95
C GLU A 326 17.04 -12.81 22.55
N GLN A 327 16.15 -12.21 21.77
CA GLN A 327 16.23 -10.80 21.38
C GLN A 327 16.03 -9.89 22.61
N LEU A 328 15.04 -10.19 23.43
CA LEU A 328 14.82 -9.43 24.68
C LEU A 328 15.91 -9.68 25.71
N VAL A 329 16.41 -10.91 25.81
CA VAL A 329 17.57 -11.23 26.66
C VAL A 329 18.77 -10.37 26.29
N ALA A 330 19.07 -10.24 24.99
CA ALA A 330 20.13 -9.36 24.50
C ALA A 330 19.84 -7.88 24.83
N GLY A 331 18.60 -7.43 24.63
CA GLY A 331 18.16 -6.07 24.96
C GLY A 331 18.33 -5.72 26.43
N VAL A 332 17.90 -6.59 27.34
CA VAL A 332 18.09 -6.39 28.77
C VAL A 332 19.56 -6.30 29.16
N ARG A 333 20.41 -7.18 28.61
CA ARG A 333 21.85 -7.15 28.84
C ARG A 333 22.50 -5.83 28.40
N VAL A 334 22.08 -5.32 27.24
CA VAL A 334 22.57 -4.02 26.72
C VAL A 334 22.13 -2.90 27.65
N LEU A 335 20.85 -2.83 28.03
CA LEU A 335 20.32 -1.79 28.92
C LEU A 335 21.02 -1.81 30.29
N ASN A 336 21.19 -2.98 30.90
CA ASN A 336 21.90 -3.09 32.18
C ASN A 336 23.39 -2.64 32.07
N LYS A 337 24.09 -2.95 30.95
CA LYS A 337 25.46 -2.46 30.71
C LYS A 337 25.51 -0.93 30.53
N LEU A 338 24.47 -0.31 30.03
CA LEU A 338 24.36 1.15 29.90
C LEU A 338 23.97 1.85 31.21
N GLY A 339 23.79 1.10 32.29
CA GLY A 339 23.40 1.65 33.58
C GLY A 339 21.89 1.89 33.74
N VAL A 340 21.08 1.23 32.92
CA VAL A 340 19.60 1.31 32.98
C VAL A 340 19.04 0.11 33.74
N ALA A 341 18.17 0.36 34.70
CA ALA A 341 17.38 -0.69 35.34
C ALA A 341 16.19 -1.08 34.47
N VAL A 342 15.90 -2.37 34.41
CA VAL A 342 14.80 -2.90 33.58
C VAL A 342 13.80 -3.61 34.47
N GLU A 343 12.54 -3.22 34.35
CA GLU A 343 11.39 -3.88 34.98
C GLU A 343 10.55 -4.59 33.93
N PHE A 344 9.97 -5.72 34.30
CA PHE A 344 9.09 -6.48 33.44
C PHE A 344 7.69 -6.58 34.04
N PRO A 345 6.71 -5.78 33.55
CA PRO A 345 5.35 -5.88 34.00
C PRO A 345 4.74 -7.24 33.66
N GLU A 346 4.54 -8.09 34.65
CA GLU A 346 4.11 -9.49 34.43
C GLU A 346 2.70 -9.60 33.83
N LYS A 347 1.85 -8.57 34.00
CA LYS A 347 0.46 -8.56 33.54
C LYS A 347 0.31 -8.24 32.04
N GLN A 348 1.37 -7.84 31.36
CA GLN A 348 1.33 -7.57 29.91
C GLN A 348 0.99 -8.81 29.08
N SER A 349 0.35 -8.61 27.93
CA SER A 349 -0.05 -9.67 27.01
C SER A 349 0.28 -9.29 25.56
N CYS A 350 -0.72 -9.23 24.70
CA CYS A 350 -0.56 -8.88 23.29
C CYS A 350 -0.68 -7.36 23.08
N CYS A 351 -0.01 -6.83 22.05
CA CYS A 351 -0.16 -5.43 21.62
C CYS A 351 -1.41 -5.16 20.77
N GLY A 352 -2.28 -6.14 20.58
CA GLY A 352 -3.47 -6.03 19.73
C GLY A 352 -3.24 -6.03 18.22
N LEU A 353 -2.00 -5.86 17.73
CA LEU A 353 -1.70 -5.73 16.29
C LEU A 353 -2.28 -6.85 15.41
N PRO A 354 -2.22 -8.14 15.77
CA PRO A 354 -2.83 -9.19 14.95
C PRO A 354 -4.34 -8.98 14.75
N LEU A 355 -5.05 -8.57 15.79
CA LEU A 355 -6.49 -8.28 15.72
C LEU A 355 -6.76 -7.03 14.87
N GLU A 356 -5.98 -5.98 15.03
CA GLU A 356 -6.05 -4.77 14.20
C GLU A 356 -5.82 -5.11 12.71
N MET A 357 -4.83 -5.96 12.43
CA MET A 357 -4.53 -6.43 11.07
C MET A 357 -5.63 -7.32 10.48
N MET A 358 -6.42 -7.98 11.31
CA MET A 358 -7.61 -8.74 10.89
C MET A 358 -8.87 -7.86 10.77
N GLY A 359 -8.80 -6.56 11.06
CA GLY A 359 -9.93 -5.63 11.04
C GLY A 359 -10.77 -5.61 12.33
N GLN A 360 -10.34 -6.30 13.38
CA GLN A 360 -11.04 -6.39 14.67
C GLN A 360 -10.56 -5.28 15.62
N ARG A 361 -10.76 -4.03 15.22
CA ARG A 361 -10.24 -2.86 15.93
C ARG A 361 -10.71 -2.79 17.37
N ASP A 362 -12.01 -2.97 17.62
CA ASP A 362 -12.56 -2.84 18.97
C ASP A 362 -11.92 -3.86 19.92
N THR A 363 -11.81 -5.10 19.49
CA THR A 363 -11.12 -6.15 20.25
C THR A 363 -9.61 -5.86 20.40
N SER A 364 -8.98 -5.28 19.39
CA SER A 364 -7.57 -4.87 19.45
C SER A 364 -7.34 -3.83 20.55
N LEU A 365 -8.23 -2.83 20.66
CA LEU A 365 -8.18 -1.79 21.71
C LEU A 365 -8.45 -2.34 23.10
N GLU A 366 -9.31 -3.36 23.24
CA GLU A 366 -9.56 -4.01 24.53
C GLU A 366 -8.35 -4.80 25.06
N VAL A 367 -7.52 -5.30 24.14
CA VAL A 367 -6.38 -6.18 24.44
C VAL A 367 -5.09 -5.39 24.69
N SER A 368 -4.94 -4.22 24.03
CA SER A 368 -3.75 -3.37 24.13
C SER A 368 -3.81 -2.44 25.36
#